data_5eeb2e8aea8354396f58dc9bc93f646d
#
_entry.id   5eeb2e8aea8354396f58dc9bc93f646d
#
_cell.length_a   1.000
_cell.length_b   1.000
_cell.length_c   1.000
_cell.angle_alpha   90.00
_cell.angle_beta   90.00
_cell.angle_gamma   90.00
#
_symmetry.space_group_name_H-M   'P 1'
#
loop_
_entity.id
_entity.type
_entity.pdbx_description
1 polymer ?
#
loop_
_entity_poly.entity_id
_entity_poly.type
_entity_poly.pdbx_seq_one_letter_code
_entity_poly.pdbx_strand_id
1 'polypeptide(L)'
;MIYTFNEKRVVTMGDDWYVAPSADVIGSVRLGAAASVWFQCVLRGDSDWIEIGDGTNVQDGTIIHTDEGSPTRVGAGVTIGHRAFLHSCTVGDESMIANGAMVLDRVTIGKHCVIAAGALVPPDKTIPDGSVVMGAPGRIVRETSERDLAMIRRAGEIYRARAKEYLAQLARDPRTIAARD
;
A
#
# COMPACT_ATOMS: atom_id res chain seq x y z
N MET A 1 3.40 1.59 14.43
CA MET A 1 4.52 0.92 15.14
C MET A 1 4.88 -0.39 14.44
N ILE A 2 6.07 -0.96 14.71
CA ILE A 2 6.49 -2.25 14.13
C ILE A 2 6.44 -3.30 15.23
N TYR A 3 5.78 -4.44 14.95
CA TYR A 3 5.56 -5.52 15.92
C TYR A 3 6.05 -6.86 15.40
N THR A 4 6.61 -7.65 16.29
CA THR A 4 6.84 -9.07 16.08
C THR A 4 5.61 -9.85 16.58
N PHE A 5 5.18 -10.85 15.82
CA PHE A 5 4.09 -11.74 16.22
C PHE A 5 4.57 -13.19 16.15
N ASN A 6 4.67 -13.87 17.30
CA ASN A 6 5.39 -15.13 17.44
C ASN A 6 6.84 -14.95 16.92
N GLU A 7 7.28 -15.78 15.97
CA GLU A 7 8.61 -15.67 15.34
C GLU A 7 8.60 -14.83 14.05
N LYS A 8 7.43 -14.34 13.63
CA LYS A 8 7.24 -13.55 12.41
C LYS A 8 7.70 -12.12 12.65
N ARG A 9 8.52 -11.60 11.74
CA ARG A 9 9.17 -10.29 11.87
C ARG A 9 9.01 -9.46 10.62
N VAL A 10 9.00 -8.15 10.79
CA VAL A 10 9.11 -7.20 9.70
C VAL A 10 10.55 -7.18 9.18
N VAL A 11 10.71 -7.25 7.87
CA VAL A 11 11.99 -7.17 7.15
C VAL A 11 11.99 -5.91 6.31
N THR A 12 13.04 -5.10 6.40
CA THR A 12 13.18 -3.86 5.62
C THR A 12 14.38 -3.94 4.69
N MET A 13 14.27 -3.35 3.51
CA MET A 13 15.35 -3.24 2.54
C MET A 13 15.88 -1.80 2.53
N GLY A 14 17.19 -1.63 2.70
CA GLY A 14 17.79 -0.30 2.82
C GLY A 14 17.38 0.44 4.11
N ASP A 15 17.75 1.73 4.20
CA ASP A 15 17.54 2.57 5.39
C ASP A 15 16.58 3.74 5.10
N ASP A 16 16.01 3.83 3.90
CA ASP A 16 15.19 4.95 3.43
C ASP A 16 13.68 4.66 3.42
N TRP A 17 13.25 3.59 4.09
CA TRP A 17 11.85 3.29 4.31
C TRP A 17 11.24 4.18 5.40
N TYR A 18 9.92 4.40 5.32
CA TYR A 18 9.19 5.19 6.31
C TYR A 18 7.95 4.45 6.83
N VAL A 19 7.78 4.41 8.14
CA VAL A 19 6.56 3.95 8.82
C VAL A 19 6.11 5.05 9.79
N ALA A 20 4.92 5.60 9.55
CA ALA A 20 4.36 6.66 10.39
C ALA A 20 4.13 6.18 11.83
N PRO A 21 4.27 7.04 12.86
CA PRO A 21 4.15 6.66 14.27
C PRO A 21 2.83 5.98 14.66
N SER A 22 1.74 6.27 13.94
CA SER A 22 0.41 5.69 14.18
C SER A 22 0.05 4.54 13.22
N ALA A 23 0.97 4.11 12.37
CA ALA A 23 0.80 2.92 11.56
C ALA A 23 1.22 1.68 12.35
N ASP A 24 0.52 0.56 12.16
CA ASP A 24 0.83 -0.73 12.75
C ASP A 24 1.25 -1.72 11.65
N VAL A 25 2.51 -2.20 11.74
CA VAL A 25 3.09 -3.17 10.81
C VAL A 25 3.47 -4.40 11.64
N ILE A 26 2.81 -5.53 11.40
CA ILE A 26 2.77 -6.67 12.31
C ILE A 26 3.18 -7.95 11.59
N GLY A 27 4.13 -8.70 12.15
CA GLY A 27 4.47 -10.06 11.71
C GLY A 27 5.26 -10.13 10.42
N SER A 28 4.91 -11.05 9.51
CA SER A 28 5.61 -11.31 8.25
C SER A 28 5.33 -10.22 7.22
N VAL A 29 5.97 -9.07 7.36
CA VAL A 29 5.88 -7.95 6.40
C VAL A 29 7.26 -7.63 5.86
N ARG A 30 7.38 -7.51 4.53
CA ARG A 30 8.59 -7.01 3.86
C ARG A 30 8.33 -5.64 3.29
N LEU A 31 9.16 -4.67 3.63
CA LEU A 31 9.15 -3.33 3.07
C LEU A 31 10.37 -3.15 2.18
N GLY A 32 10.17 -2.86 0.91
CA GLY A 32 11.20 -2.54 -0.07
C GLY A 32 11.92 -1.22 0.23
N ALA A 33 13.01 -0.95 -0.48
CA ALA A 33 13.75 0.30 -0.38
C ALA A 33 12.84 1.49 -0.72
N ALA A 34 12.94 2.59 0.01
CA ALA A 34 12.11 3.78 -0.13
C ALA A 34 10.58 3.53 -0.06
N ALA A 35 10.15 2.38 0.45
CA ALA A 35 8.73 2.12 0.71
C ALA A 35 8.23 3.00 1.88
N SER A 36 6.96 3.41 1.83
CA SER A 36 6.39 4.26 2.88
C SER A 36 4.99 3.81 3.31
N VAL A 37 4.79 3.72 4.64
CA VAL A 37 3.51 3.37 5.26
C VAL A 37 3.06 4.55 6.12
N TRP A 38 1.93 5.13 5.75
CA TRP A 38 1.45 6.39 6.31
C TRP A 38 0.54 6.18 7.53
N PHE A 39 -0.01 7.26 8.05
CA PHE A 39 -0.70 7.28 9.34
C PHE A 39 -1.93 6.36 9.36
N GLN A 40 -2.14 5.70 10.50
CA GLN A 40 -3.29 4.82 10.75
C GLN A 40 -3.41 3.63 9.78
N CYS A 41 -2.34 3.29 9.04
CA CYS A 41 -2.32 2.06 8.27
C CYS A 41 -2.16 0.85 9.19
N VAL A 42 -2.75 -0.28 8.78
CA VAL A 42 -2.55 -1.58 9.41
C VAL A 42 -2.10 -2.59 8.35
N LEU A 43 -0.87 -3.07 8.46
CA LEU A 43 -0.33 -4.16 7.66
C LEU A 43 -0.14 -5.36 8.59
N ARG A 44 -1.04 -6.34 8.52
CA ARG A 44 -1.05 -7.48 9.44
C ARG A 44 -0.71 -8.80 8.74
N GLY A 45 0.57 -9.17 8.76
CA GLY A 45 1.11 -10.41 8.21
C GLY A 45 1.20 -11.51 9.28
N ASP A 46 0.12 -11.78 9.98
CA ASP A 46 0.05 -12.82 11.03
C ASP A 46 -0.24 -14.21 10.46
N SER A 47 -0.86 -14.31 9.30
CA SER A 47 -1.14 -15.58 8.60
C SER A 47 -0.07 -15.92 7.58
N ASP A 48 0.24 -15.00 6.64
CA ASP A 48 1.24 -15.17 5.58
C ASP A 48 2.01 -13.85 5.35
N TRP A 49 2.82 -13.80 4.30
CA TRP A 49 3.62 -12.62 3.95
C TRP A 49 2.80 -11.49 3.32
N ILE A 50 3.11 -10.27 3.73
CA ILE A 50 2.79 -9.05 3.01
C ILE A 50 4.09 -8.49 2.45
N GLU A 51 4.19 -8.37 1.13
CA GLU A 51 5.37 -7.85 0.44
C GLU A 51 5.03 -6.52 -0.21
N ILE A 52 5.71 -5.46 0.19
CA ILE A 52 5.58 -4.11 -0.37
C ILE A 52 6.87 -3.78 -1.11
N GLY A 53 6.77 -3.59 -2.42
CA GLY A 53 7.91 -3.35 -3.32
C GLY A 53 8.55 -1.96 -3.14
N ASP A 54 9.70 -1.80 -3.79
CA ASP A 54 10.53 -0.59 -3.72
C ASP A 54 9.76 0.66 -4.16
N GLY A 55 9.91 1.75 -3.43
CA GLY A 55 9.29 3.04 -3.72
C GLY A 55 7.76 3.07 -3.64
N THR A 56 7.13 1.98 -3.20
CA THR A 56 5.68 1.88 -3.03
C THR A 56 5.22 2.65 -1.80
N ASN A 57 4.08 3.35 -1.93
CA ASN A 57 3.50 4.10 -0.82
C ASN A 57 2.12 3.54 -0.44
N VAL A 58 1.91 3.33 0.87
CA VAL A 58 0.65 2.89 1.48
C VAL A 58 0.09 4.04 2.27
N GLN A 59 -0.93 4.72 1.72
CA GLN A 59 -1.44 5.97 2.26
C GLN A 59 -2.41 5.76 3.43
N ASP A 60 -2.65 6.84 4.16
CA ASP A 60 -3.31 6.88 5.46
C ASP A 60 -4.60 6.05 5.54
N GLY A 61 -4.73 5.28 6.63
CA GLY A 61 -5.90 4.49 6.95
C GLY A 61 -6.09 3.23 6.09
N THR A 62 -5.11 2.86 5.27
CA THR A 62 -5.15 1.65 4.44
C THR A 62 -4.97 0.40 5.32
N ILE A 63 -5.73 -0.63 5.01
CA ILE A 63 -5.62 -1.94 5.67
C ILE A 63 -5.16 -2.98 4.65
N ILE A 64 -4.10 -3.73 5.01
CA ILE A 64 -3.60 -4.86 4.22
C ILE A 64 -3.52 -6.07 5.13
N HIS A 65 -4.16 -7.15 4.71
CA HIS A 65 -4.14 -8.42 5.41
C HIS A 65 -3.93 -9.59 4.43
N THR A 66 -3.80 -10.78 4.96
CA THR A 66 -3.50 -11.98 4.18
C THR A 66 -3.96 -13.24 4.93
N ASP A 67 -4.40 -14.24 4.20
CA ASP A 67 -4.73 -15.56 4.72
C ASP A 67 -3.57 -16.55 4.56
N GLU A 68 -3.61 -17.65 5.30
CA GLU A 68 -2.63 -18.72 5.21
C GLU A 68 -2.56 -19.31 3.78
N GLY A 69 -1.35 -19.43 3.25
CA GLY A 69 -1.11 -19.88 1.87
C GLY A 69 -1.51 -18.92 0.77
N SER A 70 -1.88 -17.66 1.12
CA SER A 70 -2.35 -16.67 0.18
C SER A 70 -1.76 -15.28 0.49
N PRO A 71 -0.46 -15.08 0.26
CA PRO A 71 0.23 -13.83 0.57
C PRO A 71 -0.31 -12.65 -0.24
N THR A 72 -0.18 -11.44 0.34
CA THR A 72 -0.42 -10.20 -0.39
C THR A 72 0.90 -9.67 -0.94
N ARG A 73 0.98 -9.46 -2.26
CA ARG A 73 2.16 -8.95 -2.95
C ARG A 73 1.86 -7.66 -3.69
N VAL A 74 2.58 -6.63 -3.36
CA VAL A 74 2.50 -5.33 -4.04
C VAL A 74 3.85 -5.02 -4.66
N GLY A 75 3.86 -4.80 -5.97
CA GLY A 75 5.05 -4.52 -6.76
C GLY A 75 5.72 -3.18 -6.43
N ALA A 76 6.74 -2.84 -7.19
CA ALA A 76 7.49 -1.61 -7.04
C ALA A 76 6.74 -0.40 -7.63
N GLY A 77 6.94 0.79 -7.04
CA GLY A 77 6.37 2.04 -7.53
C GLY A 77 4.85 2.13 -7.48
N VAL A 78 4.20 1.26 -6.72
CA VAL A 78 2.74 1.26 -6.58
C VAL A 78 2.30 2.37 -5.61
N THR A 79 1.22 3.05 -5.97
CA THR A 79 0.52 3.96 -5.04
C THR A 79 -0.75 3.28 -4.53
N ILE A 80 -0.83 3.06 -3.22
CA ILE A 80 -2.05 2.61 -2.55
C ILE A 80 -2.65 3.81 -1.82
N GLY A 81 -3.76 4.32 -2.35
CA GLY A 81 -4.45 5.52 -1.89
C GLY A 81 -5.09 5.35 -0.51
N HIS A 82 -5.47 6.48 0.07
CA HIS A 82 -6.04 6.55 1.41
C HIS A 82 -7.24 5.62 1.59
N ARG A 83 -7.29 4.91 2.73
CA ARG A 83 -8.37 4.00 3.13
C ARG A 83 -8.66 2.88 2.14
N ALA A 84 -7.67 2.46 1.35
CA ALA A 84 -7.81 1.27 0.53
C ALA A 84 -7.82 0.00 1.40
N PHE A 85 -8.38 -1.08 0.87
CA PHE A 85 -8.38 -2.39 1.51
C PHE A 85 -7.84 -3.44 0.53
N LEU A 86 -6.76 -4.12 0.92
CA LEU A 86 -6.16 -5.19 0.14
C LEU A 86 -6.13 -6.47 0.96
N HIS A 87 -6.56 -7.57 0.37
CA HIS A 87 -6.57 -8.87 1.04
C HIS A 87 -6.14 -9.98 0.10
N SER A 88 -5.09 -10.74 0.48
CA SER A 88 -4.62 -11.94 -0.23
C SER A 88 -4.55 -11.76 -1.76
N CYS A 89 -3.94 -10.68 -2.24
CA CYS A 89 -3.95 -10.28 -3.64
C CYS A 89 -2.55 -9.94 -4.16
N THR A 90 -2.41 -9.84 -5.48
CA THR A 90 -1.19 -9.40 -6.15
C THR A 90 -1.46 -8.12 -6.94
N VAL A 91 -0.58 -7.14 -6.81
CA VAL A 91 -0.61 -5.88 -7.57
C VAL A 91 0.72 -5.70 -8.27
N GLY A 92 0.68 -5.59 -9.60
CA GLY A 92 1.85 -5.37 -10.46
C GLY A 92 2.45 -3.97 -10.33
N ASP A 93 3.70 -3.86 -10.75
CA ASP A 93 4.51 -2.64 -10.65
C ASP A 93 3.83 -1.43 -11.28
N GLU A 94 4.17 -0.24 -10.77
CA GLU A 94 3.70 1.05 -11.30
C GLU A 94 2.18 1.11 -11.51
N SER A 95 1.42 0.51 -10.59
CA SER A 95 -0.04 0.56 -10.58
C SER A 95 -0.55 1.50 -9.50
N MET A 96 -1.80 1.92 -9.62
CA MET A 96 -2.49 2.75 -8.62
C MET A 96 -3.76 2.06 -8.13
N ILE A 97 -3.83 1.83 -6.83
CA ILE A 97 -5.04 1.48 -6.12
C ILE A 97 -5.55 2.77 -5.48
N ALA A 98 -6.55 3.40 -6.07
CA ALA A 98 -6.98 4.73 -5.64
C ALA A 98 -7.77 4.70 -4.30
N ASN A 99 -8.07 5.88 -3.77
CA ASN A 99 -8.65 6.07 -2.45
C ASN A 99 -9.91 5.22 -2.23
N GLY A 100 -9.96 4.48 -1.12
CA GLY A 100 -11.09 3.66 -0.73
C GLY A 100 -11.40 2.46 -1.63
N ALA A 101 -10.51 2.15 -2.58
CA ALA A 101 -10.69 0.95 -3.41
C ALA A 101 -10.45 -0.33 -2.59
N MET A 102 -11.15 -1.40 -2.95
CA MET A 102 -11.06 -2.71 -2.30
C MET A 102 -10.61 -3.75 -3.31
N VAL A 103 -9.54 -4.47 -2.97
CA VAL A 103 -8.99 -5.57 -3.79
C VAL A 103 -9.01 -6.84 -2.95
N LEU A 104 -9.84 -7.80 -3.36
CA LEU A 104 -10.14 -8.96 -2.55
C LEU A 104 -9.32 -10.20 -2.94
N ASP A 105 -9.63 -11.33 -2.31
CA ASP A 105 -8.84 -12.55 -2.32
C ASP A 105 -8.54 -13.07 -3.72
N ARG A 106 -7.29 -13.49 -3.93
CA ARG A 106 -6.77 -14.10 -5.15
C ARG A 106 -6.95 -13.24 -6.42
N VAL A 107 -7.14 -11.92 -6.21
CA VAL A 107 -7.09 -10.97 -7.32
C VAL A 107 -5.64 -10.79 -7.76
N THR A 108 -5.43 -10.82 -9.08
CA THR A 108 -4.17 -10.44 -9.70
C THR A 108 -4.39 -9.20 -10.56
N ILE A 109 -3.75 -8.11 -10.19
CA ILE A 109 -3.73 -6.86 -10.96
C ILE A 109 -2.38 -6.78 -11.67
N GLY A 110 -2.39 -6.57 -12.96
CA GLY A 110 -1.20 -6.39 -13.78
C GLY A 110 -0.46 -5.08 -13.50
N LYS A 111 0.57 -4.81 -14.29
CA LYS A 111 1.37 -3.58 -14.21
C LYS A 111 0.63 -2.40 -14.83
N HIS A 112 0.99 -1.19 -14.42
CA HIS A 112 0.48 0.04 -15.02
C HIS A 112 -1.06 0.17 -14.97
N CYS A 113 -1.71 -0.48 -14.01
CA CYS A 113 -3.16 -0.46 -13.83
C CYS A 113 -3.61 0.70 -12.94
N VAL A 114 -4.85 1.14 -13.15
CA VAL A 114 -5.55 2.07 -12.26
C VAL A 114 -6.83 1.42 -11.75
N ILE A 115 -6.90 1.14 -10.46
CA ILE A 115 -8.13 0.77 -9.78
C ILE A 115 -8.70 2.06 -9.18
N ALA A 116 -9.79 2.54 -9.75
CA ALA A 116 -10.36 3.85 -9.43
C ALA A 116 -10.84 3.95 -7.98
N ALA A 117 -10.98 5.19 -7.49
CA ALA A 117 -11.47 5.44 -6.13
C ALA A 117 -12.82 4.76 -5.86
N GLY A 118 -12.93 4.07 -4.72
CA GLY A 118 -14.12 3.34 -4.31
C GLY A 118 -14.46 2.11 -5.17
N ALA A 119 -13.60 1.71 -6.09
CA ALA A 119 -13.85 0.48 -6.88
C ALA A 119 -13.68 -0.77 -6.00
N LEU A 120 -14.54 -1.76 -6.22
CA LEU A 120 -14.48 -3.07 -5.59
C LEU A 120 -14.08 -4.13 -6.62
N VAL A 121 -12.89 -4.69 -6.53
CA VAL A 121 -12.47 -5.84 -7.33
C VAL A 121 -12.78 -7.12 -6.55
N PRO A 122 -13.81 -7.89 -6.96
CA PRO A 122 -14.21 -9.09 -6.24
C PRO A 122 -13.18 -10.22 -6.39
N PRO A 123 -13.24 -11.26 -5.54
CA PRO A 123 -12.27 -12.36 -5.55
C PRO A 123 -12.10 -13.03 -6.91
N ASP A 124 -10.95 -13.70 -7.10
CA ASP A 124 -10.63 -14.54 -8.25
C ASP A 124 -10.61 -13.79 -9.60
N LYS A 125 -10.30 -12.49 -9.59
CA LYS A 125 -10.20 -11.68 -10.82
C LYS A 125 -8.76 -11.49 -11.24
N THR A 126 -8.53 -11.59 -12.54
CA THR A 126 -7.28 -11.17 -13.19
C THR A 126 -7.56 -9.91 -14.01
N ILE A 127 -6.83 -8.85 -13.70
CA ILE A 127 -6.87 -7.57 -14.41
C ILE A 127 -5.59 -7.48 -15.23
N PRO A 128 -5.68 -7.47 -16.57
CA PRO A 128 -4.51 -7.36 -17.44
C PRO A 128 -3.73 -6.06 -17.23
N ASP A 129 -2.45 -6.07 -17.63
CA ASP A 129 -1.61 -4.88 -17.65
C ASP A 129 -2.30 -3.70 -18.35
N GLY A 130 -2.05 -2.49 -17.89
CA GLY A 130 -2.55 -1.28 -18.51
C GLY A 130 -4.07 -1.09 -18.45
N SER A 131 -4.76 -1.68 -17.50
CA SER A 131 -6.22 -1.59 -17.37
C SER A 131 -6.67 -0.50 -16.40
N VAL A 132 -7.75 0.20 -16.72
CA VAL A 132 -8.48 1.07 -15.80
C VAL A 132 -9.76 0.38 -15.37
N VAL A 133 -9.90 0.16 -14.05
CA VAL A 133 -11.06 -0.51 -13.44
C VAL A 133 -11.87 0.50 -12.63
N MET A 134 -13.19 0.53 -12.81
CA MET A 134 -14.11 1.40 -12.07
C MET A 134 -15.33 0.64 -11.59
N GLY A 135 -15.95 1.13 -10.51
CA GLY A 135 -17.26 0.70 -10.00
C GLY A 135 -17.20 -0.38 -8.93
N ALA A 136 -18.37 -0.72 -8.40
CA ALA A 136 -18.59 -1.78 -7.42
C ALA A 136 -19.82 -2.59 -7.85
N PRO A 137 -19.65 -3.79 -8.41
CA PRO A 137 -18.38 -4.47 -8.69
C PRO A 137 -17.58 -3.82 -9.83
N GLY A 138 -16.24 -3.85 -9.68
CA GLY A 138 -15.29 -3.25 -10.62
C GLY A 138 -15.33 -3.89 -12.00
N ARG A 139 -15.26 -3.06 -13.04
CA ARG A 139 -15.20 -3.47 -14.45
C ARG A 139 -14.04 -2.73 -15.13
N ILE A 140 -13.35 -3.40 -16.03
CA ILE A 140 -12.40 -2.76 -16.94
C ILE A 140 -13.21 -1.85 -17.86
N VAL A 141 -12.88 -0.56 -17.87
CA VAL A 141 -13.62 0.45 -18.66
C VAL A 141 -12.79 0.98 -19.84
N ARG A 142 -11.47 0.89 -19.76
CA ARG A 142 -10.53 1.29 -20.83
C ARG A 142 -9.11 0.85 -20.50
N GLU A 143 -8.20 1.04 -21.41
CA GLU A 143 -6.76 0.98 -21.16
C GLU A 143 -6.26 2.26 -20.48
N THR A 144 -5.10 2.19 -19.84
CA THR A 144 -4.40 3.35 -19.28
C THR A 144 -3.84 4.22 -20.42
N SER A 145 -3.90 5.52 -20.22
CA SER A 145 -3.31 6.52 -21.10
C SER A 145 -1.96 7.00 -20.55
N GLU A 146 -1.17 7.69 -21.36
CA GLU A 146 0.04 8.36 -20.92
C GLU A 146 -0.20 9.33 -19.73
N ARG A 147 -1.39 9.94 -19.67
CA ARG A 147 -1.79 10.79 -18.53
C ARG A 147 -1.95 9.98 -17.25
N ASP A 148 -2.53 8.79 -17.32
CA ASP A 148 -2.67 7.89 -16.16
C ASP A 148 -1.29 7.44 -15.67
N LEU A 149 -0.40 7.04 -16.58
CA LEU A 149 0.97 6.65 -16.26
C LEU A 149 1.77 7.80 -15.62
N ALA A 150 1.64 8.99 -16.17
CA ALA A 150 2.27 10.20 -15.61
C ALA A 150 1.73 10.50 -14.19
N MET A 151 0.44 10.32 -13.96
CA MET A 151 -0.19 10.49 -12.64
C MET A 151 0.36 9.47 -11.63
N ILE A 152 0.50 8.21 -12.00
CA ILE A 152 1.06 7.15 -11.14
C ILE A 152 2.49 7.51 -10.74
N ARG A 153 3.35 7.81 -11.73
CA ARG A 153 4.76 8.18 -11.49
C ARG A 153 4.87 9.39 -10.56
N ARG A 154 4.09 10.45 -10.85
CA ARG A 154 4.08 11.67 -10.04
C ARG A 154 3.66 11.41 -8.60
N ALA A 155 2.64 10.58 -8.36
CA ALA A 155 2.21 10.22 -7.02
C ALA A 155 3.35 9.52 -6.26
N GLY A 156 4.02 8.55 -6.87
CA GLY A 156 5.17 7.87 -6.28
C GLY A 156 6.32 8.83 -5.93
N GLU A 157 6.67 9.75 -6.83
CA GLU A 157 7.72 10.77 -6.59
C GLU A 157 7.38 11.67 -5.40
N ILE A 158 6.14 12.16 -5.34
CA ILE A 158 5.67 13.02 -4.23
C ILE A 158 5.80 12.28 -2.90
N TYR A 159 5.36 11.02 -2.82
CA TYR A 159 5.38 10.28 -1.56
C TYR A 159 6.79 9.87 -1.15
N ARG A 160 7.69 9.54 -2.08
CA ARG A 160 9.13 9.32 -1.76
C ARG A 160 9.80 10.58 -1.22
N ALA A 161 9.55 11.74 -1.83
CA ALA A 161 10.08 13.01 -1.32
C ALA A 161 9.52 13.34 0.07
N ARG A 162 8.22 13.15 0.25
CA ARG A 162 7.53 13.40 1.51
C ARG A 162 8.00 12.47 2.63
N ALA A 163 8.23 11.19 2.34
CA ALA A 163 8.77 10.24 3.31
C ALA A 163 10.13 10.68 3.86
N LYS A 164 11.04 11.16 2.99
CA LYS A 164 12.33 11.71 3.39
C LYS A 164 12.18 12.95 4.29
N GLU A 165 11.25 13.84 3.96
CA GLU A 165 10.95 15.02 4.77
C GLU A 165 10.42 14.64 6.15
N TYR A 166 9.49 13.67 6.23
CA TYR A 166 8.93 13.20 7.48
C TYR A 166 9.98 12.47 8.36
N LEU A 167 10.85 11.66 7.75
CA LEU A 167 11.97 11.05 8.47
C LEU A 167 12.89 12.09 9.12
N ALA A 168 13.12 13.23 8.45
CA ALA A 168 14.03 14.26 8.91
C ALA A 168 13.39 15.25 9.91
N GLN A 169 12.08 15.53 9.80
CA GLN A 169 11.47 16.71 10.41
C GLN A 169 10.26 16.44 11.28
N LEU A 170 9.63 15.23 11.19
CA LEU A 170 8.45 14.95 11.99
C LEU A 170 8.77 14.93 13.49
N ALA A 171 8.18 15.84 14.24
CA ALA A 171 8.30 15.89 15.68
C ALA A 171 6.93 16.03 16.34
N ARG A 172 6.79 15.55 17.58
CA ARG A 172 5.60 15.81 18.38
C ARG A 172 5.58 17.28 18.82
N ASP A 173 4.44 17.94 18.66
CA ASP A 173 4.24 19.26 19.23
C ASP A 173 4.33 19.15 20.76
N PRO A 174 5.20 19.93 21.44
CA PRO A 174 5.39 19.83 22.89
C PRO A 174 4.11 20.10 23.70
N ARG A 175 3.16 20.84 23.16
CA ARG A 175 1.85 21.12 23.80
C ARG A 175 0.99 19.86 23.93
N THR A 176 1.18 18.85 23.07
CA THR A 176 0.42 17.60 23.14
C THR A 176 0.88 16.67 24.27
N ILE A 177 2.01 16.95 24.89
CA ILE A 177 2.59 16.18 26.00
C ILE A 177 2.08 16.71 27.34
N ALA A 178 1.84 18.02 27.43
CA ALA A 178 1.41 18.71 28.66
C ALA A 178 -0.08 18.52 29.06
N ALA A 179 -0.88 17.89 28.20
CA ALA A 179 -2.34 17.74 28.42
C ALA A 179 -2.73 16.38 29.03
N ARG A 180 -1.81 15.62 29.64
CA ARG A 180 -2.06 14.27 30.17
C ARG A 180 -1.60 14.06 31.61
N ASP A 181 -1.38 15.16 32.39
CA ASP A 181 -1.17 15.12 33.82
C ASP A 181 -2.45 15.46 34.57
#